data_a9479036010093f673472b85e3f9d98a
#
_entry.id   a9479036010093f673472b85e3f9d98a
#
_cell.length_a   1.000
_cell.length_b   1.000
_cell.length_c   1.000
_cell.angle_alpha   90.00
_cell.angle_beta   90.00
_cell.angle_gamma   90.00
#
_symmetry.space_group_name_H-M   'P 1'
#
loop_
_entity.id
_entity.type
_entity.pdbx_description
1 polymer ?
#
loop_
_entity_poly.entity_id
_entity_poly.type
_entity_poly.pdbx_seq_one_letter_code
_entity_poly.pdbx_strand_id
1 'polypeptide(L)'
;MKRIFFLAIFSTLLFSCANKVPRLVLWTDCVDFVSYTELFNSSQDKIKVITIYKDDLASEMPPAKSERRPDIIAGAFLQSGMQKKYFSRIDSLFGKNALSKESFYPSILESGQYKEKQYLLPVSFNLPALVFQTDNYNYAQNAFLSFDDIKEISQKFNAKDGAGTYSAMAFGSHWNSDFLYLIFKTAGVIYFVRDGEFAYTEDAFQNATNSISEWSEQINGGVRNELDFAFNFLYTPFYEQVQSGRSLFAYATSDKIFSLTEDQLKEIDFHWICNDGKIQIEDEAVMMGIYSASKNKAAAKKFLLWFMNEDSQKKMLERKFAMNLRTQTFGIAGGFSSIQSVNQKFFPAHYRALLSNLPSGERITTPQIFPENWNGIKRNVVIPFIEECTRKNESQSSQLSERYAEFVEQNLQSKSLER
;
A
#
# COMPACT_ATOMS: atom_id res chain seq x y z
N MET A 1 2.32 62.29 -68.40
CA MET A 1 1.30 61.57 -67.56
C MET A 1 1.91 60.24 -67.10
N LYS A 2 2.43 60.20 -65.85
CA LYS A 2 2.99 58.96 -65.25
C LYS A 2 1.92 58.41 -64.28
N ARG A 3 1.41 57.21 -64.53
CA ARG A 3 0.54 56.50 -63.61
C ARG A 3 1.40 55.73 -62.61
N ILE A 4 1.28 56.07 -61.35
CA ILE A 4 1.87 55.35 -60.20
C ILE A 4 0.91 54.28 -59.80
N PHE A 5 1.36 52.98 -59.94
CA PHE A 5 0.64 51.82 -59.42
C PHE A 5 1.02 51.59 -57.95
N PHE A 6 0.08 51.79 -57.02
CA PHE A 6 0.24 51.47 -55.61
C PHE A 6 -0.08 49.98 -55.42
N LEU A 7 0.96 49.18 -55.18
CA LEU A 7 0.81 47.77 -54.83
C LEU A 7 0.57 47.67 -53.31
N ALA A 8 -0.65 47.47 -52.88
CA ALA A 8 -0.99 47.20 -51.46
C ALA A 8 -0.60 45.75 -51.13
N ILE A 9 0.48 45.55 -50.47
CA ILE A 9 0.84 44.24 -49.86
C ILE A 9 -0.03 44.01 -48.61
N PHE A 10 -1.05 43.15 -48.75
CA PHE A 10 -1.89 42.70 -47.65
C PHE A 10 -1.10 41.62 -46.88
N SER A 11 -0.37 42.06 -45.88
CA SER A 11 0.37 41.14 -44.94
C SER A 11 -0.66 40.45 -44.05
N THR A 12 -1.10 39.24 -44.41
CA THR A 12 -1.88 38.36 -43.53
C THR A 12 -0.95 37.83 -42.46
N LEU A 13 -0.98 38.48 -41.30
CA LEU A 13 -0.42 37.94 -40.05
C LEU A 13 -1.25 36.71 -39.69
N LEU A 14 -0.80 35.53 -40.10
CA LEU A 14 -1.21 34.27 -39.55
C LEU A 14 -0.79 34.22 -38.07
N PHE A 15 -1.68 34.66 -37.21
CA PHE A 15 -1.58 34.31 -35.78
C PHE A 15 -1.76 32.79 -35.70
N SER A 16 -0.67 32.08 -35.83
CA SER A 16 -0.57 30.69 -35.38
C SER A 16 -0.75 30.71 -33.86
N CYS A 17 -1.99 30.58 -33.38
CA CYS A 17 -2.24 30.13 -32.03
C CYS A 17 -1.72 28.70 -31.94
N ALA A 18 -0.41 28.55 -31.74
CA ALA A 18 0.16 27.29 -31.32
C ALA A 18 -0.53 26.94 -29.99
N ASN A 19 -1.55 26.08 -30.04
CA ASN A 19 -2.20 25.54 -28.85
C ASN A 19 -1.08 24.90 -28.02
N LYS A 20 -0.61 25.62 -26.99
CA LYS A 20 0.42 25.08 -26.07
C LYS A 20 -0.10 23.76 -25.53
N VAL A 21 0.57 22.67 -25.85
CA VAL A 21 0.26 21.35 -25.30
C VAL A 21 0.23 21.47 -23.77
N PRO A 22 -0.90 21.15 -23.12
CA PRO A 22 -1.02 21.18 -21.67
C PRO A 22 0.09 20.33 -21.03
N ARG A 23 0.78 20.92 -20.05
CA ARG A 23 1.83 20.24 -19.27
C ARG A 23 1.30 20.01 -17.87
N LEU A 24 1.01 18.76 -17.54
CA LEU A 24 0.61 18.33 -16.21
C LEU A 24 1.83 18.07 -15.34
N VAL A 25 1.73 18.40 -14.08
CA VAL A 25 2.69 18.02 -13.02
C VAL A 25 2.06 16.92 -12.19
N LEU A 26 2.71 15.77 -12.13
CA LEU A 26 2.35 14.66 -11.27
C LEU A 26 3.35 14.56 -10.13
N TRP A 27 2.87 14.64 -8.90
CA TRP A 27 3.65 14.32 -7.70
C TRP A 27 3.41 12.89 -7.28
N THR A 28 4.47 12.17 -6.90
CA THR A 28 4.37 10.77 -6.50
C THR A 28 5.54 10.36 -5.60
N ASP A 29 5.28 9.42 -4.70
CA ASP A 29 6.26 8.64 -3.94
C ASP A 29 6.56 7.27 -4.55
N CYS A 30 5.94 6.94 -5.68
CA CYS A 30 6.10 5.67 -6.38
C CYS A 30 6.93 5.85 -7.66
N VAL A 31 8.10 5.22 -7.71
CA VAL A 31 9.07 5.34 -8.83
C VAL A 31 8.50 4.84 -10.16
N ASP A 32 7.57 3.90 -10.16
CA ASP A 32 6.94 3.33 -11.35
C ASP A 32 6.25 4.40 -12.22
N PHE A 33 5.75 5.48 -11.60
CA PHE A 33 5.08 6.56 -12.35
C PHE A 33 5.99 7.27 -13.36
N VAL A 34 7.29 7.20 -13.22
CA VAL A 34 8.22 7.71 -14.24
C VAL A 34 8.02 6.95 -15.56
N SER A 35 8.04 5.62 -15.50
CA SER A 35 7.81 4.75 -16.67
C SER A 35 6.40 4.91 -17.24
N TYR A 36 5.39 5.06 -16.38
CA TYR A 36 4.00 5.24 -16.81
C TYR A 36 3.77 6.58 -17.52
N THR A 37 4.36 7.65 -17.02
CA THR A 37 4.26 8.96 -17.66
C THR A 37 5.02 9.02 -18.99
N GLU A 38 6.16 8.31 -19.12
CA GLU A 38 6.84 8.13 -20.40
C GLU A 38 5.96 7.38 -21.40
N LEU A 39 5.32 6.28 -20.98
CA LEU A 39 4.41 5.51 -21.83
C LEU A 39 3.22 6.36 -22.28
N PHE A 40 2.61 7.12 -21.39
CA PHE A 40 1.55 8.07 -21.73
C PHE A 40 2.03 9.12 -22.73
N ASN A 41 3.16 9.76 -22.45
CA ASN A 41 3.71 10.82 -23.26
C ASN A 41 4.12 10.35 -24.68
N SER A 42 4.51 9.09 -24.83
CA SER A 42 4.87 8.49 -26.12
C SER A 42 3.64 8.02 -26.92
N SER A 43 2.51 7.74 -26.26
CA SER A 43 1.31 7.23 -26.90
C SER A 43 0.43 8.33 -27.55
N GLN A 44 0.70 9.59 -27.24
CA GLN A 44 -0.08 10.73 -27.73
C GLN A 44 0.73 12.04 -27.61
N ASP A 45 0.31 13.11 -28.35
CA ASP A 45 0.97 14.42 -28.44
C ASP A 45 0.17 15.59 -27.85
N LYS A 46 -1.06 15.32 -27.34
CA LYS A 46 -2.01 16.34 -26.90
C LYS A 46 -1.79 16.81 -25.46
N ILE A 47 -1.13 16.01 -24.62
CA ILE A 47 -0.88 16.28 -23.19
C ILE A 47 0.53 15.78 -22.87
N LYS A 48 1.29 16.55 -22.08
CA LYS A 48 2.56 16.10 -21.53
C LYS A 48 2.48 16.05 -20.02
N VAL A 49 2.93 14.95 -19.41
CA VAL A 49 3.01 14.76 -17.96
C VAL A 49 4.47 14.80 -17.54
N ILE A 50 4.77 15.56 -16.48
CA ILE A 50 6.09 15.65 -15.86
C ILE A 50 5.94 15.10 -14.45
N THR A 51 6.71 14.08 -14.10
CA THR A 51 6.72 13.48 -12.77
C THR A 51 7.71 14.21 -11.87
N ILE A 52 7.30 14.50 -10.65
CA ILE A 52 8.15 14.98 -9.55
C ILE A 52 8.04 13.97 -8.42
N TYR A 53 9.16 13.38 -8.04
CA TYR A 53 9.24 12.43 -6.94
C TYR A 53 9.29 13.17 -5.59
N LYS A 54 8.60 12.62 -4.59
CA LYS A 54 8.53 13.08 -3.21
C LYS A 54 8.65 11.88 -2.28
N ASP A 55 9.56 11.92 -1.30
CA ASP A 55 9.81 10.77 -0.41
C ASP A 55 8.64 10.46 0.53
N ASP A 56 7.98 11.48 1.08
CA ASP A 56 6.78 11.35 1.90
C ASP A 56 5.71 12.33 1.39
N LEU A 57 5.00 11.86 0.37
CA LEU A 57 4.01 12.66 -0.33
C LEU A 57 2.89 13.16 0.57
N ALA A 58 2.46 12.34 1.53
CA ALA A 58 1.37 12.69 2.43
C ALA A 58 1.75 13.84 3.39
N SER A 59 2.99 13.88 3.86
CA SER A 59 3.49 14.93 4.75
C SER A 59 3.82 16.24 4.02
N GLU A 60 4.01 16.19 2.70
CA GLU A 60 4.28 17.34 1.84
C GLU A 60 3.01 18.13 1.45
N MET A 61 1.86 17.69 1.91
CA MET A 61 0.58 18.35 1.64
C MET A 61 0.20 19.35 2.76
N PRO A 62 -0.26 20.56 2.42
CA PRO A 62 -0.40 21.15 1.09
C PRO A 62 0.93 21.63 0.50
N PRO A 63 1.06 21.69 -0.85
CA PRO A 63 2.27 22.18 -1.50
C PRO A 63 2.71 23.55 -1.01
N ALA A 64 4.00 23.74 -0.76
CA ALA A 64 4.57 25.02 -0.38
C ALA A 64 4.39 26.08 -1.49
N LYS A 65 4.33 27.37 -1.12
CA LYS A 65 4.12 28.45 -2.09
C LYS A 65 5.25 28.58 -3.13
N SER A 66 6.46 28.18 -2.75
CA SER A 66 7.66 28.18 -3.60
C SER A 66 7.74 27.00 -4.56
N GLU A 67 6.93 25.96 -4.35
CA GLU A 67 6.99 24.74 -5.14
C GLU A 67 6.13 24.79 -6.39
N ARG A 68 6.54 24.00 -7.38
CA ARG A 68 5.73 23.78 -8.57
C ARG A 68 4.52 22.91 -8.20
N ARG A 69 3.34 23.56 -8.16
CA ARG A 69 2.09 22.91 -7.76
C ARG A 69 1.75 21.71 -8.65
N PRO A 70 1.31 20.60 -8.06
CA PRO A 70 0.84 19.45 -8.83
C PRO A 70 -0.51 19.70 -9.49
N ASP A 71 -0.76 18.99 -10.58
CA ASP A 71 -2.09 18.80 -11.17
C ASP A 71 -2.69 17.47 -10.72
N ILE A 72 -1.83 16.45 -10.59
CA ILE A 72 -2.16 15.09 -10.16
C ILE A 72 -1.23 14.72 -9.02
N ILE A 73 -1.77 14.01 -8.03
CA ILE A 73 -1.02 13.45 -6.93
C ILE A 73 -1.34 11.96 -6.87
N ALA A 74 -0.30 11.12 -6.85
CA ALA A 74 -0.43 9.67 -6.79
C ALA A 74 0.58 9.09 -5.80
N GLY A 75 0.10 8.42 -4.73
CA GLY A 75 0.97 7.87 -3.71
C GLY A 75 0.21 7.18 -2.58
N ALA A 76 0.96 6.71 -1.60
CA ALA A 76 0.43 6.06 -0.41
C ALA A 76 -0.16 7.08 0.59
N PHE A 77 -1.02 6.60 1.49
CA PHE A 77 -1.61 7.34 2.61
C PHE A 77 -2.43 8.59 2.25
N LEU A 78 -2.81 8.80 0.99
CA LEU A 78 -3.61 9.93 0.54
C LEU A 78 -5.08 9.87 1.00
N GLN A 79 -5.57 8.69 1.38
CA GLN A 79 -6.94 8.47 1.87
C GLN A 79 -7.15 8.90 3.32
N SER A 80 -6.12 9.33 4.03
CA SER A 80 -6.26 9.82 5.41
C SER A 80 -7.23 11.00 5.51
N GLY A 81 -7.93 11.09 6.65
CA GLY A 81 -9.18 11.85 6.83
C GLY A 81 -9.27 13.26 6.23
N MET A 82 -8.30 14.14 6.53
CA MET A 82 -8.36 15.53 6.07
C MET A 82 -7.69 15.78 4.71
N GLN A 83 -6.93 14.83 4.18
CA GLN A 83 -6.24 15.04 2.91
C GLN A 83 -7.20 15.13 1.71
N LYS A 84 -8.39 14.54 1.81
CA LYS A 84 -9.41 14.61 0.75
C LYS A 84 -9.81 16.04 0.39
N LYS A 85 -9.67 17.01 1.29
CA LYS A 85 -9.89 18.45 1.00
C LYS A 85 -8.94 19.02 -0.07
N TYR A 86 -7.78 18.39 -0.25
CA TYR A 86 -6.80 18.81 -1.26
C TYR A 86 -7.12 18.30 -2.65
N PHE A 87 -8.14 17.44 -2.78
CA PHE A 87 -8.52 16.84 -4.05
C PHE A 87 -9.84 17.36 -4.61
N SER A 88 -9.95 17.37 -5.91
CA SER A 88 -11.21 17.68 -6.64
C SER A 88 -12.09 16.44 -6.68
N ARG A 89 -13.41 16.67 -6.65
CA ARG A 89 -14.38 15.59 -6.94
C ARG A 89 -14.19 15.05 -8.34
N ILE A 90 -14.22 13.73 -8.44
CA ILE A 90 -14.01 12.99 -9.69
C ILE A 90 -15.15 12.02 -10.04
N ASP A 91 -16.34 12.19 -9.45
CA ASP A 91 -17.54 11.38 -9.78
C ASP A 91 -17.82 11.37 -11.29
N SER A 92 -17.49 12.45 -12.00
CA SER A 92 -17.68 12.55 -13.46
C SER A 92 -16.78 11.61 -14.28
N LEU A 93 -15.83 10.90 -13.66
CA LEU A 93 -15.06 9.85 -14.31
C LEU A 93 -15.84 8.53 -14.41
N PHE A 94 -16.95 8.40 -13.69
CA PHE A 94 -17.83 7.23 -13.73
C PHE A 94 -19.08 7.52 -14.54
N GLY A 95 -19.44 6.64 -15.47
CA GLY A 95 -20.63 6.79 -16.30
C GLY A 95 -20.51 6.11 -17.67
N LYS A 96 -21.46 6.37 -18.58
CA LYS A 96 -21.41 5.83 -19.95
C LYS A 96 -20.14 6.27 -20.67
N ASN A 97 -19.36 5.33 -21.20
CA ASN A 97 -18.07 5.52 -21.88
C ASN A 97 -16.94 6.09 -20.99
N ALA A 98 -16.99 5.84 -19.67
CA ALA A 98 -16.00 6.21 -18.69
C ALA A 98 -15.64 5.00 -17.82
N LEU A 99 -15.16 5.21 -16.61
CA LEU A 99 -14.86 4.11 -15.69
C LEU A 99 -16.14 3.45 -15.19
N SER A 100 -16.15 2.11 -15.09
CA SER A 100 -17.16 1.37 -14.35
C SER A 100 -16.72 1.17 -12.91
N LYS A 101 -17.60 1.40 -11.94
CA LYS A 101 -17.30 1.12 -10.52
C LYS A 101 -17.11 -0.37 -10.27
N GLU A 102 -17.83 -1.20 -11.02
CA GLU A 102 -17.77 -2.67 -10.95
C GLU A 102 -16.43 -3.24 -11.41
N SER A 103 -15.61 -2.44 -12.13
CA SER A 103 -14.25 -2.85 -12.49
C SER A 103 -13.29 -2.87 -11.29
N PHE A 104 -13.62 -2.14 -10.26
CA PHE A 104 -12.77 -2.00 -9.06
C PHE A 104 -13.16 -3.01 -7.98
N TYR A 105 -12.25 -3.23 -7.04
CA TYR A 105 -12.56 -3.86 -5.76
C TYR A 105 -13.44 -2.87 -4.94
N PRO A 106 -14.67 -3.25 -4.54
CA PRO A 106 -15.62 -2.28 -3.99
C PRO A 106 -15.09 -1.55 -2.75
N SER A 107 -14.60 -2.27 -1.75
CA SER A 107 -14.08 -1.68 -0.51
C SER A 107 -12.89 -0.73 -0.76
N ILE A 108 -12.01 -1.08 -1.73
CA ILE A 108 -10.86 -0.25 -2.07
C ILE A 108 -11.30 1.04 -2.77
N LEU A 109 -12.30 0.97 -3.68
CA LEU A 109 -12.85 2.16 -4.32
C LEU A 109 -13.52 3.08 -3.30
N GLU A 110 -14.28 2.52 -2.35
CA GLU A 110 -14.96 3.25 -1.29
C GLU A 110 -13.98 4.01 -0.39
N SER A 111 -12.78 3.48 -0.13
CA SER A 111 -11.77 4.17 0.66
C SER A 111 -11.33 5.52 0.08
N GLY A 112 -11.47 5.72 -1.22
CA GLY A 112 -11.25 7.00 -1.90
C GLY A 112 -12.41 8.00 -1.80
N GLN A 113 -13.52 7.64 -1.11
CA GLN A 113 -14.71 8.48 -0.98
C GLN A 113 -14.68 9.33 0.30
N TYR A 114 -15.39 10.45 0.23
CA TYR A 114 -15.78 11.25 1.38
C TYR A 114 -17.21 11.71 1.21
N LYS A 115 -18.08 11.41 2.18
CA LYS A 115 -19.53 11.70 2.12
C LYS A 115 -20.15 11.23 0.79
N GLU A 116 -19.90 9.97 0.44
CA GLU A 116 -20.40 9.31 -0.78
C GLU A 116 -19.94 9.92 -2.13
N LYS A 117 -18.96 10.81 -2.10
CA LYS A 117 -18.36 11.41 -3.30
C LYS A 117 -16.94 10.92 -3.50
N GLN A 118 -16.59 10.62 -4.74
CA GLN A 118 -15.24 10.16 -5.08
C GLN A 118 -14.27 11.32 -5.23
N TYR A 119 -13.14 11.23 -4.54
CA TYR A 119 -12.03 12.19 -4.58
C TYR A 119 -10.72 11.55 -5.05
N LEU A 120 -10.50 10.29 -4.70
CA LEU A 120 -9.32 9.51 -5.05
C LEU A 120 -9.73 8.25 -5.79
N LEU A 121 -8.96 7.87 -6.82
CA LEU A 121 -9.01 6.53 -7.41
C LEU A 121 -7.94 5.66 -6.76
N PRO A 122 -8.27 4.45 -6.32
CA PRO A 122 -7.25 3.50 -5.92
C PRO A 122 -6.45 3.07 -7.16
N VAL A 123 -5.14 2.95 -6.99
CA VAL A 123 -4.20 2.52 -8.04
C VAL A 123 -3.79 1.09 -7.78
N SER A 124 -3.25 0.82 -6.60
CA SER A 124 -2.74 -0.49 -6.21
C SER A 124 -2.84 -0.72 -4.70
N PHE A 125 -2.71 -1.99 -4.32
CA PHE A 125 -2.75 -2.43 -2.93
C PHE A 125 -1.92 -3.70 -2.75
N ASN A 126 -1.53 -3.97 -1.50
CA ASN A 126 -0.80 -5.18 -1.13
C ASN A 126 -1.58 -6.00 -0.09
N LEU A 127 -1.28 -7.28 -0.04
CA LEU A 127 -1.94 -8.26 0.82
C LEU A 127 -0.92 -8.89 1.78
N PRO A 128 -1.32 -9.15 3.04
CA PRO A 128 -0.50 -9.89 4.00
C PRO A 128 -0.50 -11.38 3.69
N ALA A 129 0.65 -12.02 3.84
CA ALA A 129 0.81 -13.44 3.61
C ALA A 129 1.78 -14.08 4.60
N LEU A 130 1.67 -15.40 4.75
CA LEU A 130 2.70 -16.27 5.32
C LEU A 130 3.34 -17.06 4.21
N VAL A 131 4.67 -16.99 4.16
CA VAL A 131 5.50 -17.78 3.26
C VAL A 131 5.94 -19.05 3.98
N PHE A 132 6.03 -20.17 3.25
CA PHE A 132 6.50 -21.45 3.76
C PHE A 132 7.30 -22.20 2.68
N GLN A 133 8.08 -23.18 3.08
CA GLN A 133 8.79 -24.06 2.15
C GLN A 133 7.82 -25.05 1.51
N THR A 134 7.91 -25.26 0.19
CA THR A 134 7.00 -26.13 -0.56
C THR A 134 6.96 -27.57 -0.03
N ASP A 135 8.05 -28.10 0.52
CA ASP A 135 8.11 -29.43 1.12
C ASP A 135 7.26 -29.54 2.40
N ASN A 136 6.88 -28.41 3.00
CA ASN A 136 6.03 -28.35 4.18
C ASN A 136 4.52 -28.19 3.84
N TYR A 137 4.12 -28.39 2.60
CA TYR A 137 2.74 -28.24 2.14
C TYR A 137 1.70 -29.00 2.97
N ASN A 138 2.08 -30.14 3.58
CA ASN A 138 1.19 -30.93 4.44
C ASN A 138 0.64 -30.18 5.66
N TYR A 139 1.31 -29.10 6.09
CA TYR A 139 0.86 -28.24 7.18
C TYR A 139 -0.05 -27.11 6.71
N ALA A 140 -0.09 -26.82 5.41
CA ALA A 140 -0.74 -25.64 4.87
C ALA A 140 -1.54 -25.99 3.61
N GLN A 141 -2.61 -26.79 3.77
CA GLN A 141 -3.43 -27.23 2.64
C GLN A 141 -4.44 -26.19 2.11
N ASN A 142 -4.66 -25.10 2.87
CA ASN A 142 -5.62 -24.06 2.52
C ASN A 142 -4.89 -22.86 1.87
N ALA A 143 -5.45 -22.30 0.80
CA ALA A 143 -4.92 -21.08 0.17
C ALA A 143 -4.98 -19.83 1.09
N PHE A 144 -5.70 -19.92 2.20
CA PHE A 144 -5.92 -18.87 3.18
C PHE A 144 -5.72 -19.45 4.58
N LEU A 145 -5.04 -18.72 5.45
CA LEU A 145 -4.84 -19.07 6.84
C LEU A 145 -5.46 -17.99 7.75
N SER A 146 -6.29 -18.42 8.68
CA SER A 146 -6.72 -17.60 9.80
C SER A 146 -5.66 -17.60 10.91
N PHE A 147 -5.76 -16.68 11.87
CA PHE A 147 -4.88 -16.72 13.04
C PHE A 147 -5.05 -18.00 13.85
N ASP A 148 -6.25 -18.57 13.89
CA ASP A 148 -6.51 -19.82 14.59
C ASP A 148 -5.91 -21.03 13.87
N ASP A 149 -5.95 -21.05 12.53
CA ASP A 149 -5.24 -22.05 11.73
C ASP A 149 -3.72 -22.00 12.01
N ILE A 150 -3.14 -20.80 12.06
CA ILE A 150 -1.71 -20.61 12.34
C ILE A 150 -1.37 -21.14 13.75
N LYS A 151 -2.19 -20.84 14.76
CA LYS A 151 -2.03 -21.34 16.13
C LYS A 151 -2.09 -22.87 16.19
N GLU A 152 -3.10 -23.48 15.56
CA GLU A 152 -3.28 -24.94 15.52
C GLU A 152 -2.09 -25.65 14.83
N ILE A 153 -1.64 -25.09 13.70
CA ILE A 153 -0.46 -25.60 13.00
C ILE A 153 0.78 -25.46 13.87
N SER A 154 0.95 -24.35 14.58
CA SER A 154 2.08 -24.09 15.46
C SER A 154 2.16 -25.10 16.61
N GLN A 155 1.04 -25.47 17.22
CA GLN A 155 0.99 -26.50 18.26
C GLN A 155 1.53 -27.86 17.78
N LYS A 156 1.32 -28.19 16.50
CA LYS A 156 1.75 -29.47 15.92
C LYS A 156 3.21 -29.45 15.47
N PHE A 157 3.72 -28.30 15.08
CA PHE A 157 5.07 -28.13 14.51
C PHE A 157 6.14 -27.86 15.57
N ASN A 158 5.79 -27.11 16.62
CA ASN A 158 6.75 -26.65 17.62
C ASN A 158 7.45 -27.81 18.29
N ALA A 159 8.79 -27.78 18.34
CA ALA A 159 9.61 -28.82 18.92
C ALA A 159 10.67 -28.22 19.86
N LYS A 160 10.95 -28.94 20.95
CA LYS A 160 11.99 -28.60 21.92
C LYS A 160 13.12 -29.62 21.87
N ASP A 161 14.32 -29.18 22.14
CA ASP A 161 15.49 -30.03 22.33
C ASP A 161 15.49 -30.71 23.70
N GLY A 162 16.54 -31.50 23.97
CA GLY A 162 16.72 -32.18 25.27
C GLY A 162 16.94 -31.27 26.46
N ALA A 163 17.23 -30.00 26.25
CA ALA A 163 17.38 -28.95 27.27
C ALA A 163 16.06 -28.18 27.51
N GLY A 164 15.01 -28.47 26.75
CA GLY A 164 13.73 -27.78 26.83
C GLY A 164 13.65 -26.47 26.06
N THR A 165 14.69 -26.14 25.26
CA THR A 165 14.73 -24.97 24.38
C THR A 165 14.07 -25.29 23.04
N TYR A 166 13.36 -24.33 22.44
CA TYR A 166 12.77 -24.54 21.13
C TYR A 166 13.82 -24.70 20.04
N SER A 167 13.86 -25.87 19.43
CA SER A 167 14.69 -26.18 18.25
C SER A 167 13.99 -25.89 16.93
N ALA A 168 12.64 -25.92 16.94
CA ALA A 168 11.79 -25.50 15.84
C ALA A 168 10.52 -24.80 16.40
N MET A 169 10.08 -23.75 15.73
CA MET A 169 8.87 -22.99 16.07
C MET A 169 8.18 -22.56 14.80
N ALA A 170 6.90 -22.85 14.64
CA ALA A 170 6.20 -22.59 13.39
C ALA A 170 6.13 -21.11 13.08
N PHE A 171 5.66 -20.32 14.04
CA PHE A 171 5.55 -18.87 13.92
C PHE A 171 5.39 -18.22 15.31
N GLY A 172 6.05 -17.08 15.51
CA GLY A 172 5.89 -16.25 16.71
C GLY A 172 5.24 -14.91 16.38
N SER A 173 4.24 -14.53 17.16
CA SER A 173 3.51 -13.29 16.94
C SER A 173 4.37 -12.03 17.04
N HIS A 174 5.46 -12.08 17.83
CA HIS A 174 6.41 -10.99 18.06
C HIS A 174 7.61 -11.00 17.10
N TRP A 175 7.64 -11.87 16.11
CA TRP A 175 8.76 -11.92 15.16
C TRP A 175 8.73 -10.80 14.12
N ASN A 176 7.53 -10.26 13.85
CA ASN A 176 7.36 -9.20 12.86
C ASN A 176 6.35 -8.17 13.36
N SER A 177 6.79 -6.92 13.47
CA SER A 177 5.98 -5.81 13.97
C SER A 177 4.77 -5.49 13.08
N ASP A 178 4.90 -5.66 11.75
CA ASP A 178 3.77 -5.45 10.82
C ASP A 178 2.71 -6.56 10.97
N PHE A 179 3.15 -7.82 11.22
CA PHE A 179 2.22 -8.90 11.55
C PHE A 179 1.51 -8.65 12.88
N LEU A 180 2.26 -8.22 13.89
CA LEU A 180 1.69 -7.87 15.19
C LEU A 180 0.62 -6.76 15.01
N TYR A 181 0.94 -5.71 14.28
CA TYR A 181 -0.02 -4.65 13.94
C TYR A 181 -1.22 -5.18 13.14
N LEU A 182 -1.03 -6.13 12.22
CA LEU A 182 -2.11 -6.76 11.45
C LEU A 182 -3.16 -7.41 12.36
N ILE A 183 -2.74 -8.05 13.45
CA ILE A 183 -3.68 -8.65 14.41
C ILE A 183 -4.58 -7.56 15.04
N PHE A 184 -4.02 -6.44 15.48
CA PHE A 184 -4.79 -5.32 16.03
C PHE A 184 -5.75 -4.73 14.99
N LYS A 185 -5.25 -4.51 13.78
CA LYS A 185 -6.06 -3.99 12.67
C LYS A 185 -7.25 -4.90 12.36
N THR A 186 -7.03 -6.21 12.28
CA THR A 186 -8.09 -7.19 11.99
C THR A 186 -9.04 -7.43 13.17
N ALA A 187 -8.60 -7.19 14.40
CA ALA A 187 -9.46 -7.17 15.58
C ALA A 187 -10.38 -5.93 15.65
N GLY A 188 -10.26 -5.01 14.70
CA GLY A 188 -11.09 -3.81 14.61
C GLY A 188 -10.62 -2.66 15.50
N VAL A 189 -9.33 -2.62 15.86
CA VAL A 189 -8.76 -1.48 16.57
C VAL A 189 -8.76 -0.25 15.67
N ILE A 190 -9.42 0.80 16.12
CA ILE A 190 -9.50 2.12 15.45
C ILE A 190 -8.65 3.10 16.20
N TYR A 191 -7.76 3.79 15.49
CA TYR A 191 -6.98 4.90 16.03
C TYR A 191 -7.56 6.24 15.58
N PHE A 192 -7.70 7.20 16.49
CA PHE A 192 -8.31 8.50 16.20
C PHE A 192 -7.76 9.59 17.10
N VAL A 193 -7.95 10.84 16.69
CA VAL A 193 -7.69 12.03 17.52
C VAL A 193 -9.03 12.57 18.00
N ARG A 194 -9.20 12.71 19.31
CA ARG A 194 -10.39 13.31 19.95
C ARG A 194 -9.91 14.35 20.98
N ASP A 195 -10.42 15.57 20.86
CA ASP A 195 -10.10 16.69 21.77
C ASP A 195 -8.59 16.97 21.94
N GLY A 196 -7.82 16.65 20.89
CA GLY A 196 -6.35 16.83 20.88
C GLY A 196 -5.57 15.63 21.41
N GLU A 197 -6.24 14.63 21.97
CA GLU A 197 -5.63 13.39 22.43
C GLU A 197 -5.72 12.29 21.36
N PHE A 198 -4.64 11.52 21.24
CA PHE A 198 -4.60 10.34 20.38
C PHE A 198 -5.05 9.11 21.16
N ALA A 199 -6.06 8.45 20.63
CA ALA A 199 -6.73 7.35 21.30
C ALA A 199 -7.02 6.18 20.36
N TYR A 200 -7.49 5.07 20.92
CA TYR A 200 -7.90 3.86 20.21
C TYR A 200 -9.19 3.27 20.82
N THR A 201 -9.80 2.31 20.11
CA THR A 201 -10.93 1.54 20.65
C THR A 201 -10.43 0.55 21.70
N GLU A 202 -10.69 0.84 22.99
CA GLU A 202 -10.11 0.12 24.13
C GLU A 202 -10.49 -1.37 24.14
N ASP A 203 -11.76 -1.72 23.99
CA ASP A 203 -12.21 -3.12 24.02
C ASP A 203 -11.55 -3.97 22.93
N ALA A 204 -11.48 -3.45 21.69
CA ALA A 204 -10.83 -4.15 20.59
C ALA A 204 -9.33 -4.31 20.81
N PHE A 205 -8.68 -3.28 21.36
CA PHE A 205 -7.27 -3.30 21.68
C PHE A 205 -6.96 -4.33 22.76
N GLN A 206 -7.74 -4.35 23.85
CA GLN A 206 -7.55 -5.29 24.94
C GLN A 206 -7.77 -6.74 24.47
N ASN A 207 -8.81 -6.98 23.65
CA ASN A 207 -9.06 -8.30 23.08
C ASN A 207 -7.88 -8.78 22.20
N ALA A 208 -7.32 -7.90 21.36
CA ALA A 208 -6.14 -8.21 20.56
C ALA A 208 -4.92 -8.52 21.45
N THR A 209 -4.67 -7.71 22.48
CA THR A 209 -3.58 -7.92 23.44
C THR A 209 -3.70 -9.26 24.14
N ASN A 210 -4.91 -9.60 24.63
CA ASN A 210 -5.17 -10.87 25.29
C ASN A 210 -4.94 -12.06 24.33
N SER A 211 -5.45 -11.97 23.09
CA SER A 211 -5.28 -13.04 22.09
C SER A 211 -3.81 -13.30 21.75
N ILE A 212 -2.97 -12.25 21.71
CA ILE A 212 -1.53 -12.39 21.48
C ILE A 212 -0.85 -12.99 22.70
N SER A 213 -1.19 -12.52 23.90
CA SER A 213 -0.64 -13.07 25.15
C SER A 213 -0.95 -14.56 25.28
N GLU A 214 -2.20 -14.96 25.02
CA GLU A 214 -2.60 -16.36 25.04
C GLU A 214 -1.85 -17.18 23.98
N TRP A 215 -1.68 -16.67 22.76
CA TRP A 215 -0.90 -17.33 21.72
C TRP A 215 0.54 -17.57 22.18
N SER A 216 1.23 -16.50 22.64
CA SER A 216 2.62 -16.60 23.07
C SER A 216 2.78 -17.57 24.23
N GLU A 217 1.95 -17.47 25.27
CA GLU A 217 2.07 -18.29 26.47
C GLU A 217 1.71 -19.76 26.24
N GLN A 218 0.58 -20.03 25.59
CA GLN A 218 0.06 -21.38 25.47
C GLN A 218 0.72 -22.19 24.36
N ILE A 219 1.19 -21.53 23.29
CA ILE A 219 1.72 -22.23 22.09
C ILE A 219 3.25 -22.13 22.03
N ASN A 220 3.81 -20.96 22.31
CA ASN A 220 5.25 -20.70 22.16
C ASN A 220 5.99 -20.65 23.50
N GLY A 221 5.28 -20.83 24.63
CA GLY A 221 5.85 -20.83 25.96
C GLY A 221 6.32 -19.46 26.45
N GLY A 222 5.71 -18.40 25.92
CA GLY A 222 5.89 -17.00 26.31
C GLY A 222 6.70 -16.17 25.31
N VAL A 223 6.49 -14.86 25.38
CA VAL A 223 7.12 -13.85 24.50
C VAL A 223 8.64 -13.97 24.50
N ARG A 224 9.24 -14.28 25.67
CA ARG A 224 10.70 -14.44 25.77
C ARG A 224 11.21 -15.57 24.86
N ASN A 225 10.52 -16.70 24.81
CA ASN A 225 10.92 -17.80 23.93
C ASN A 225 10.81 -17.43 22.46
N GLU A 226 9.75 -16.68 22.07
CA GLU A 226 9.63 -16.18 20.70
C GLU A 226 10.80 -15.27 20.32
N LEU A 227 11.17 -14.33 21.20
CA LEU A 227 12.26 -13.38 20.95
C LEU A 227 13.63 -14.06 20.97
N ASP A 228 13.88 -14.99 21.90
CA ASP A 228 15.12 -15.77 21.95
C ASP A 228 15.27 -16.65 20.71
N PHE A 229 14.18 -17.26 20.22
CA PHE A 229 14.17 -18.03 18.98
C PHE A 229 14.47 -17.14 17.77
N ALA A 230 13.82 -16.00 17.66
CA ALA A 230 14.04 -15.04 16.58
C ALA A 230 15.49 -14.55 16.58
N PHE A 231 16.03 -14.20 17.73
CA PHE A 231 17.43 -13.78 17.90
C PHE A 231 18.41 -14.84 17.42
N ASN A 232 18.16 -16.10 17.73
CA ASN A 232 19.07 -17.19 17.38
C ASN A 232 18.97 -17.63 15.92
N PHE A 233 17.80 -17.55 15.28
CA PHE A 233 17.55 -18.25 14.03
C PHE A 233 16.95 -17.41 12.90
N LEU A 234 16.46 -16.20 13.15
CA LEU A 234 15.68 -15.44 12.15
C LEU A 234 16.40 -14.18 11.64
N TYR A 235 17.74 -14.12 11.72
CA TYR A 235 18.54 -13.00 11.17
C TYR A 235 18.80 -13.09 9.66
N THR A 236 18.00 -13.87 8.95
CA THR A 236 18.10 -14.05 7.51
C THR A 236 16.84 -13.47 6.84
N PRO A 237 16.87 -13.21 5.52
CA PRO A 237 15.67 -12.82 4.78
C PRO A 237 14.53 -13.83 4.95
N PHE A 238 13.29 -13.37 4.90
CA PHE A 238 12.11 -14.19 5.21
C PHE A 238 12.03 -15.50 4.41
N TYR A 239 12.46 -15.52 3.14
CA TYR A 239 12.46 -16.73 2.29
C TYR A 239 13.52 -17.75 2.73
N GLU A 240 14.66 -17.31 3.31
CA GLU A 240 15.68 -18.19 3.85
C GLU A 240 15.30 -18.74 5.24
N GLN A 241 14.54 -17.97 6.02
CA GLN A 241 14.06 -18.42 7.34
C GLN A 241 13.30 -19.73 7.23
N VAL A 242 12.37 -19.83 6.28
CA VAL A 242 11.55 -21.05 6.09
C VAL A 242 12.34 -22.21 5.48
N GLN A 243 13.35 -21.93 4.66
CA GLN A 243 14.21 -22.96 4.06
C GLN A 243 15.10 -23.65 5.10
N SER A 244 15.37 -23.01 6.23
CA SER A 244 16.16 -23.60 7.33
C SER A 244 15.45 -24.79 8.01
N GLY A 245 14.14 -24.95 7.84
CA GLY A 245 13.29 -25.94 8.50
C GLY A 245 13.07 -25.69 10.00
N ARG A 246 13.63 -24.60 10.55
CA ARG A 246 13.45 -24.20 11.96
C ARG A 246 12.18 -23.42 12.20
N SER A 247 11.83 -22.49 11.29
CA SER A 247 10.53 -21.86 11.24
C SER A 247 9.70 -22.45 10.10
N LEU A 248 8.41 -22.66 10.33
CA LEU A 248 7.50 -23.14 9.30
C LEU A 248 7.04 -21.97 8.42
N PHE A 249 6.74 -20.84 9.05
CA PHE A 249 6.21 -19.67 8.40
C PHE A 249 7.11 -18.44 8.61
N ALA A 250 7.10 -17.56 7.62
CA ALA A 250 7.61 -16.20 7.73
C ALA A 250 6.59 -15.22 7.17
N TYR A 251 6.39 -14.08 7.83
CA TYR A 251 5.48 -13.04 7.35
C TYR A 251 6.11 -12.23 6.22
N ALA A 252 5.35 -12.02 5.16
CA ALA A 252 5.70 -11.11 4.08
C ALA A 252 4.45 -10.53 3.43
N THR A 253 4.59 -9.37 2.80
CA THR A 253 3.54 -8.75 2.00
C THR A 253 3.70 -9.12 0.53
N SER A 254 2.63 -9.02 -0.26
CA SER A 254 2.63 -9.42 -1.67
C SER A 254 3.73 -8.74 -2.50
N ASP A 255 4.02 -7.45 -2.24
CA ASP A 255 5.10 -6.73 -2.91
C ASP A 255 6.47 -7.35 -2.64
N LYS A 256 6.73 -7.78 -1.39
CA LYS A 256 7.99 -8.43 -1.01
C LYS A 256 8.12 -9.81 -1.66
N ILE A 257 7.04 -10.61 -1.66
CA ILE A 257 7.03 -11.95 -2.25
C ILE A 257 7.28 -11.87 -3.76
N PHE A 258 6.50 -11.07 -4.48
CA PHE A 258 6.56 -11.03 -5.95
C PHE A 258 7.71 -10.17 -6.51
N SER A 259 8.50 -9.53 -5.65
CA SER A 259 9.78 -8.90 -6.01
C SER A 259 10.97 -9.86 -5.88
N LEU A 260 10.79 -11.07 -5.36
CA LEU A 260 11.82 -12.10 -5.32
C LEU A 260 12.20 -12.58 -6.73
N THR A 261 13.43 -13.04 -6.88
CA THR A 261 13.89 -13.70 -8.10
C THR A 261 13.23 -15.07 -8.28
N GLU A 262 13.29 -15.65 -9.49
CA GLU A 262 12.73 -16.98 -9.73
C GLU A 262 13.41 -18.05 -8.88
N ASP A 263 14.74 -17.93 -8.67
CA ASP A 263 15.49 -18.87 -7.84
C ASP A 263 15.08 -18.80 -6.37
N GLN A 264 14.79 -17.60 -5.86
CA GLN A 264 14.29 -17.41 -4.49
C GLN A 264 12.87 -17.95 -4.30
N LEU A 265 12.03 -17.83 -5.34
CA LEU A 265 10.64 -18.31 -5.31
C LEU A 265 10.51 -19.85 -5.49
N LYS A 266 11.55 -20.52 -6.00
CA LYS A 266 11.47 -21.92 -6.43
C LYS A 266 11.09 -22.89 -5.33
N GLU A 267 11.53 -22.64 -4.11
CA GLU A 267 11.38 -23.55 -2.97
C GLU A 267 10.37 -23.05 -1.94
N ILE A 268 9.69 -21.93 -2.22
CA ILE A 268 8.72 -21.33 -1.31
C ILE A 268 7.36 -21.19 -1.98
N ASP A 269 6.32 -21.24 -1.16
CA ASP A 269 4.95 -20.92 -1.50
C ASP A 269 4.36 -20.02 -0.42
N PHE A 270 3.13 -19.57 -0.56
CA PHE A 270 2.53 -18.63 0.38
C PHE A 270 1.02 -18.88 0.55
N HIS A 271 0.50 -18.45 1.68
CA HIS A 271 -0.93 -18.33 1.96
C HIS A 271 -1.29 -16.94 2.40
N TRP A 272 -2.43 -16.43 1.90
CA TRP A 272 -2.96 -15.16 2.36
C TRP A 272 -3.46 -15.27 3.79
N ILE A 273 -3.18 -14.26 4.61
CA ILE A 273 -3.71 -14.18 5.98
C ILE A 273 -5.13 -13.60 5.91
N CYS A 274 -6.07 -14.31 6.48
CA CYS A 274 -7.46 -13.87 6.56
C CYS A 274 -7.99 -13.92 7.99
N ASN A 275 -8.99 -13.09 8.27
CA ASN A 275 -9.79 -13.18 9.47
C ASN A 275 -11.27 -13.16 9.08
N ASP A 276 -12.08 -14.08 9.61
CA ASP A 276 -13.50 -14.25 9.24
C ASP A 276 -13.73 -14.30 7.70
N GLY A 277 -12.81 -14.96 6.99
CA GLY A 277 -12.83 -15.11 5.53
C GLY A 277 -12.51 -13.82 4.76
N LYS A 278 -12.10 -12.75 5.43
CA LYS A 278 -11.70 -11.46 4.85
C LYS A 278 -10.20 -11.25 4.96
N ILE A 279 -9.62 -10.62 3.95
CA ILE A 279 -8.23 -10.21 3.90
C ILE A 279 -8.19 -8.69 3.95
N GLN A 280 -7.56 -8.14 4.98
CA GLN A 280 -7.33 -6.71 5.05
C GLN A 280 -6.09 -6.34 4.25
N ILE A 281 -6.22 -5.38 3.33
CA ILE A 281 -5.06 -4.88 2.57
C ILE A 281 -4.08 -4.16 3.50
N GLU A 282 -2.84 -4.03 3.05
CA GLU A 282 -1.86 -3.18 3.72
C GLU A 282 -2.26 -1.70 3.68
N ASP A 283 -1.76 -0.92 4.63
CA ASP A 283 -2.15 0.49 4.80
C ASP A 283 -1.63 1.38 3.66
N GLU A 284 -0.55 0.95 3.02
CA GLU A 284 0.19 1.66 1.97
C GLU A 284 -0.49 1.58 0.58
N ALA A 285 -1.81 1.40 0.52
CA ALA A 285 -2.53 1.43 -0.76
C ALA A 285 -2.26 2.74 -1.51
N VAL A 286 -1.81 2.62 -2.76
CA VAL A 286 -1.53 3.78 -3.62
C VAL A 286 -2.84 4.33 -4.15
N MET A 287 -3.06 5.62 -3.92
CA MET A 287 -4.21 6.37 -4.39
C MET A 287 -3.79 7.44 -5.38
N MET A 288 -4.68 7.85 -6.29
CA MET A 288 -4.44 8.92 -7.23
C MET A 288 -5.61 9.89 -7.30
N GLY A 289 -5.33 11.19 -7.27
CA GLY A 289 -6.34 12.24 -7.35
C GLY A 289 -5.90 13.48 -8.10
N ILE A 290 -6.86 14.35 -8.42
CA ILE A 290 -6.63 15.65 -9.06
C ILE A 290 -6.54 16.71 -7.96
N TYR A 291 -5.41 17.42 -7.90
CA TYR A 291 -5.25 18.49 -6.93
C TYR A 291 -6.32 19.57 -7.09
N SER A 292 -6.94 19.98 -6.01
CA SER A 292 -8.10 20.89 -6.04
C SER A 292 -7.80 22.24 -6.67
N ALA A 293 -6.57 22.78 -6.49
CA ALA A 293 -6.13 24.05 -7.06
C ALA A 293 -5.54 23.92 -8.48
N SER A 294 -5.53 22.72 -9.09
CA SER A 294 -5.10 22.55 -10.48
C SER A 294 -5.97 23.35 -11.45
N LYS A 295 -5.32 24.02 -12.39
CA LYS A 295 -5.97 24.71 -13.54
C LYS A 295 -6.17 23.77 -14.73
N ASN A 296 -5.54 22.58 -14.73
CA ASN A 296 -5.52 21.64 -15.84
C ASN A 296 -6.43 20.40 -15.61
N LYS A 297 -7.51 20.56 -14.82
CA LYS A 297 -8.36 19.44 -14.38
C LYS A 297 -8.91 18.58 -15.54
N ALA A 298 -9.25 19.20 -16.69
CA ALA A 298 -9.74 18.46 -17.85
C ALA A 298 -8.64 17.54 -18.46
N ALA A 299 -7.41 18.01 -18.54
CA ALA A 299 -6.28 17.19 -19.00
C ALA A 299 -5.90 16.12 -17.97
N ALA A 300 -5.94 16.46 -16.67
CA ALA A 300 -5.72 15.52 -15.59
C ALA A 300 -6.74 14.35 -15.62
N LYS A 301 -8.02 14.63 -15.83
CA LYS A 301 -9.05 13.59 -16.00
C LYS A 301 -8.73 12.62 -17.14
N LYS A 302 -8.20 13.11 -18.27
CA LYS A 302 -7.79 12.26 -19.40
C LYS A 302 -6.64 11.32 -19.03
N PHE A 303 -5.67 11.81 -18.25
CA PHE A 303 -4.59 10.96 -17.74
C PHE A 303 -5.14 9.88 -16.79
N LEU A 304 -6.02 10.23 -15.83
CA LEU A 304 -6.63 9.27 -14.92
C LEU A 304 -7.41 8.18 -15.69
N LEU A 305 -8.21 8.56 -16.68
CA LEU A 305 -8.96 7.61 -17.52
C LEU A 305 -8.03 6.68 -18.30
N TRP A 306 -6.96 7.21 -18.88
CA TRP A 306 -5.95 6.41 -19.56
C TRP A 306 -5.26 5.45 -18.60
N PHE A 307 -4.89 5.92 -17.42
CA PHE A 307 -4.19 5.10 -16.43
C PHE A 307 -5.05 3.92 -15.92
N MET A 308 -6.37 4.18 -15.70
CA MET A 308 -7.30 3.16 -15.21
C MET A 308 -7.85 2.25 -16.33
N ASN A 309 -7.41 2.45 -17.55
CA ASN A 309 -7.80 1.58 -18.67
C ASN A 309 -7.02 0.26 -18.61
N GLU A 310 -7.73 -0.87 -18.81
CA GLU A 310 -7.17 -2.23 -18.76
C GLU A 310 -6.00 -2.42 -19.74
N ASP A 311 -6.14 -1.96 -20.99
CA ASP A 311 -5.09 -2.06 -22.00
C ASP A 311 -3.86 -1.20 -21.66
N SER A 312 -4.05 -0.07 -21.03
CA SER A 312 -2.94 0.77 -20.54
C SER A 312 -2.15 0.07 -19.45
N GLN A 313 -2.85 -0.52 -18.47
CA GLN A 313 -2.18 -1.25 -17.39
C GLN A 313 -1.51 -2.54 -17.88
N LYS A 314 -2.11 -3.24 -18.85
CA LYS A 314 -1.44 -4.34 -19.56
C LYS A 314 -0.10 -3.91 -20.15
N LYS A 315 -0.09 -2.79 -20.89
CA LYS A 315 1.14 -2.24 -21.49
C LYS A 315 2.17 -1.81 -20.44
N MET A 316 1.72 -1.30 -19.27
CA MET A 316 2.61 -0.96 -18.16
C MET A 316 3.31 -2.22 -17.62
N LEU A 317 2.56 -3.31 -17.41
CA LEU A 317 3.12 -4.61 -16.98
C LEU A 317 4.08 -5.17 -18.03
N GLU A 318 3.68 -5.26 -19.30
CA GLU A 318 4.51 -5.74 -20.39
C GLU A 318 5.82 -4.95 -20.48
N ARG A 319 5.77 -3.62 -20.36
CA ARG A 319 6.96 -2.76 -20.36
C ARG A 319 7.88 -3.06 -19.16
N LYS A 320 7.30 -3.21 -17.95
CA LYS A 320 8.04 -3.55 -16.73
C LYS A 320 8.86 -4.85 -16.91
N PHE A 321 8.23 -5.90 -17.45
CA PHE A 321 8.90 -7.17 -17.71
C PHE A 321 9.93 -7.09 -18.82
N ALA A 322 9.63 -6.38 -19.93
CA ALA A 322 10.58 -6.17 -21.02
C ALA A 322 11.85 -5.41 -20.58
N MET A 323 11.73 -4.54 -19.58
CA MET A 323 12.85 -3.78 -19.02
C MET A 323 13.55 -4.47 -17.82
N ASN A 324 13.16 -5.71 -17.47
CA ASN A 324 13.66 -6.45 -16.30
C ASN A 324 13.50 -5.70 -14.96
N LEU A 325 12.45 -4.92 -14.80
CA LEU A 325 12.17 -4.16 -13.56
C LEU A 325 11.32 -4.96 -12.56
N ARG A 326 11.06 -6.23 -12.81
CA ARG A 326 10.21 -7.11 -11.98
C ARG A 326 10.66 -7.19 -10.54
N THR A 327 11.96 -7.28 -10.30
CA THR A 327 12.56 -7.42 -8.96
C THR A 327 12.67 -6.09 -8.21
N GLN A 328 12.38 -4.97 -8.84
CA GLN A 328 12.41 -3.66 -8.18
C GLN A 328 11.07 -3.31 -7.57
N THR A 329 9.97 -3.60 -8.27
CA THR A 329 8.62 -3.31 -7.80
C THR A 329 7.64 -4.35 -8.34
N PHE A 330 6.68 -4.76 -7.50
CA PHE A 330 5.62 -5.68 -7.88
C PHE A 330 4.52 -4.99 -8.70
N GLY A 331 3.96 -5.66 -9.67
CA GLY A 331 2.69 -5.35 -10.34
C GLY A 331 2.55 -3.91 -10.87
N ILE A 332 1.45 -3.27 -10.54
CA ILE A 332 1.13 -1.87 -10.86
C ILE A 332 1.42 -1.01 -9.64
N ALA A 333 2.33 -0.05 -9.79
CA ALA A 333 2.70 0.89 -8.71
C ALA A 333 2.99 0.17 -7.38
N GLY A 334 3.78 -0.90 -7.43
CA GLY A 334 4.20 -1.66 -6.26
C GLY A 334 3.16 -2.62 -5.66
N GLY A 335 2.05 -2.94 -6.37
CA GLY A 335 1.00 -3.80 -5.81
C GLY A 335 0.09 -4.45 -6.85
N PHE A 336 -0.94 -5.14 -6.37
CA PHE A 336 -2.07 -5.56 -7.20
C PHE A 336 -2.79 -4.36 -7.76
N SER A 337 -3.23 -4.43 -9.02
CA SER A 337 -4.08 -3.39 -9.59
C SER A 337 -5.40 -3.26 -8.82
N SER A 338 -5.90 -2.03 -8.68
CA SER A 338 -7.27 -1.81 -8.20
C SER A 338 -8.34 -2.24 -9.22
N ILE A 339 -7.95 -2.53 -10.47
CA ILE A 339 -8.84 -3.04 -11.53
C ILE A 339 -8.82 -4.58 -11.50
N GLN A 340 -9.94 -5.19 -11.13
CA GLN A 340 -10.04 -6.64 -10.93
C GLN A 340 -9.61 -7.46 -12.15
N SER A 341 -10.07 -7.05 -13.34
CA SER A 341 -9.77 -7.76 -14.59
C SER A 341 -8.28 -7.77 -14.94
N VAL A 342 -7.53 -6.75 -14.53
CA VAL A 342 -6.07 -6.69 -14.74
C VAL A 342 -5.38 -7.80 -13.93
N ASN A 343 -5.76 -7.96 -12.65
CA ASN A 343 -5.20 -9.01 -11.80
C ASN A 343 -5.59 -10.41 -12.31
N GLN A 344 -6.83 -10.59 -12.73
CA GLN A 344 -7.33 -11.89 -13.21
C GLN A 344 -6.72 -12.32 -14.55
N LYS A 345 -6.57 -11.37 -15.50
CA LYS A 345 -6.17 -11.70 -16.87
C LYS A 345 -4.65 -11.64 -17.09
N PHE A 346 -3.96 -10.70 -16.45
CA PHE A 346 -2.57 -10.41 -16.81
C PHE A 346 -1.56 -10.80 -15.73
N PHE A 347 -1.91 -10.69 -14.43
CA PHE A 347 -0.96 -11.02 -13.36
C PHE A 347 -0.51 -12.47 -13.39
N PRO A 348 -1.37 -13.50 -13.55
CA PRO A 348 -0.92 -14.89 -13.57
C PRO A 348 0.03 -15.23 -14.72
N ALA A 349 -0.04 -14.49 -15.83
CA ALA A 349 0.91 -14.68 -16.95
C ALA A 349 2.33 -14.23 -16.60
N HIS A 350 2.46 -13.31 -15.65
CA HIS A 350 3.74 -12.73 -15.23
C HIS A 350 4.19 -13.26 -13.85
N TYR A 351 3.25 -13.60 -12.97
CA TYR A 351 3.48 -14.09 -11.61
C TYR A 351 2.77 -15.44 -11.43
N ARG A 352 3.46 -16.53 -11.83
CA ARG A 352 2.87 -17.89 -11.92
C ARG A 352 2.29 -18.39 -10.59
N ALA A 353 2.89 -18.01 -9.46
CA ALA A 353 2.40 -18.39 -8.14
C ALA A 353 1.00 -17.82 -7.80
N LEU A 354 0.49 -16.86 -8.61
CA LEU A 354 -0.88 -16.36 -8.50
C LEU A 354 -1.92 -17.23 -9.23
N LEU A 355 -1.50 -18.20 -10.01
CA LEU A 355 -2.44 -19.13 -10.62
C LEU A 355 -3.20 -19.88 -9.52
N SER A 356 -4.52 -19.75 -9.52
CA SER A 356 -5.44 -20.31 -8.51
C SER A 356 -5.34 -19.69 -7.10
N ASN A 357 -4.45 -18.72 -6.87
CA ASN A 357 -4.22 -18.08 -5.57
C ASN A 357 -4.71 -16.63 -5.48
N LEU A 358 -5.38 -16.11 -6.53
CA LEU A 358 -5.95 -14.76 -6.47
C LEU A 358 -7.21 -14.76 -5.61
N PRO A 359 -7.28 -13.92 -4.54
CA PRO A 359 -8.48 -13.81 -3.75
C PRO A 359 -9.61 -13.11 -4.54
N SER A 360 -10.84 -13.55 -4.30
CA SER A 360 -12.01 -12.87 -4.88
C SER A 360 -12.16 -11.46 -4.30
N GLY A 361 -12.74 -10.54 -5.08
CA GLY A 361 -12.94 -9.16 -4.65
C GLY A 361 -13.78 -9.01 -3.38
N GLU A 362 -14.67 -9.95 -3.12
CA GLU A 362 -15.52 -9.97 -1.92
C GLU A 362 -14.75 -10.27 -0.63
N ARG A 363 -13.59 -10.94 -0.74
CA ARG A 363 -12.73 -11.24 0.42
C ARG A 363 -11.86 -10.05 0.83
N ILE A 364 -11.64 -9.10 -0.04
CA ILE A 364 -10.73 -7.98 0.19
C ILE A 364 -11.45 -6.85 0.92
N THR A 365 -10.87 -6.40 2.01
CA THR A 365 -11.36 -5.27 2.80
C THR A 365 -10.26 -4.23 2.97
N THR A 366 -10.68 -2.98 3.11
CA THR A 366 -9.76 -1.88 3.41
C THR A 366 -9.70 -1.64 4.91
N PRO A 367 -8.55 -1.19 5.41
CA PRO A 367 -8.48 -0.61 6.74
C PRO A 367 -9.33 0.66 6.80
N GLN A 368 -9.52 1.15 8.00
CA GLN A 368 -10.27 2.35 8.29
C GLN A 368 -9.60 3.61 7.70
N ILE A 369 -10.32 4.73 7.79
CA ILE A 369 -9.76 6.05 7.48
C ILE A 369 -8.80 6.41 8.62
N PHE A 370 -7.52 6.53 8.30
CA PHE A 370 -6.47 6.86 9.23
C PHE A 370 -6.39 8.37 9.54
N PRO A 371 -5.82 8.75 10.70
CA PRO A 371 -5.39 10.13 10.97
C PRO A 371 -4.41 10.69 9.92
N GLU A 372 -4.25 12.00 9.88
CA GLU A 372 -3.19 12.62 9.07
C GLU A 372 -1.80 12.13 9.53
N ASN A 373 -0.85 12.03 8.60
CA ASN A 373 0.51 11.55 8.85
C ASN A 373 0.56 10.12 9.43
N TRP A 374 -0.37 9.26 8.98
CA TRP A 374 -0.49 7.92 9.51
C TRP A 374 0.78 7.09 9.43
N ASN A 375 1.54 7.18 8.34
CA ASN A 375 2.80 6.45 8.20
C ASN A 375 3.76 6.74 9.36
N GLY A 376 3.97 8.01 9.68
CA GLY A 376 4.83 8.42 10.80
C GLY A 376 4.26 7.98 12.15
N ILE A 377 2.95 8.17 12.35
CA ILE A 377 2.25 7.77 13.59
C ILE A 377 2.32 6.25 13.78
N LYS A 378 2.01 5.47 12.75
CA LYS A 378 2.07 4.00 12.79
C LYS A 378 3.44 3.51 13.24
N ARG A 379 4.51 3.99 12.60
CA ARG A 379 5.88 3.51 12.83
C ARG A 379 6.48 3.97 14.15
N ASN A 380 6.22 5.21 14.55
CA ASN A 380 6.91 5.82 15.71
C ASN A 380 6.08 5.82 16.98
N VAL A 381 4.76 5.64 16.88
CA VAL A 381 3.84 5.70 18.03
C VAL A 381 3.12 4.38 18.22
N VAL A 382 2.35 3.93 17.20
CA VAL A 382 1.42 2.80 17.35
C VAL A 382 2.15 1.47 17.47
N ILE A 383 3.05 1.13 16.56
CA ILE A 383 3.78 -0.15 16.59
C ILE A 383 4.59 -0.31 17.87
N PRO A 384 5.44 0.65 18.30
CA PRO A 384 6.17 0.54 19.56
C PRO A 384 5.25 0.41 20.79
N PHE A 385 4.09 1.08 20.78
CA PHE A 385 3.11 0.96 21.85
C PHE A 385 2.50 -0.45 21.88
N ILE A 386 2.08 -1.00 20.74
CA ILE A 386 1.58 -2.38 20.63
C ILE A 386 2.60 -3.39 21.15
N GLU A 387 3.86 -3.27 20.71
CA GLU A 387 4.94 -4.17 21.15
C GLU A 387 5.15 -4.13 22.66
N GLU A 388 5.07 -2.95 23.27
CA GLU A 388 5.22 -2.82 24.72
C GLU A 388 4.01 -3.43 25.46
N CYS A 389 2.79 -3.12 25.03
CA CYS A 389 1.58 -3.63 25.65
C CYS A 389 1.50 -5.17 25.60
N THR A 390 1.86 -5.76 24.47
CA THR A 390 1.80 -7.22 24.27
C THR A 390 2.89 -7.96 25.03
N ARG A 391 4.07 -7.34 25.27
CA ARG A 391 5.12 -7.90 26.10
C ARG A 391 4.77 -7.89 27.60
N LYS A 392 4.07 -6.85 28.05
CA LYS A 392 3.69 -6.67 29.46
C LYS A 392 2.31 -7.21 29.79
N ASN A 393 1.52 -7.53 28.79
CA ASN A 393 0.07 -7.80 28.88
C ASN A 393 -0.71 -6.68 29.58
N GLU A 394 -0.32 -5.43 29.36
CA GLU A 394 -0.91 -4.24 29.94
C GLU A 394 -1.13 -3.19 28.85
N SER A 395 -2.24 -2.46 28.89
CA SER A 395 -2.52 -1.33 28.03
C SER A 395 -2.91 -0.11 28.87
N GLN A 396 -2.27 1.03 28.60
CA GLN A 396 -2.61 2.32 29.19
C GLN A 396 -2.77 3.37 28.10
N SER A 397 -3.98 3.84 27.88
CA SER A 397 -4.30 4.81 26.83
C SER A 397 -3.56 6.15 27.01
N SER A 398 -3.27 6.56 28.25
CA SER A 398 -2.48 7.75 28.54
C SER A 398 -1.08 7.69 27.93
N GLN A 399 -0.43 6.52 27.96
CA GLN A 399 0.91 6.36 27.38
C GLN A 399 0.93 6.52 25.85
N LEU A 400 -0.13 6.11 25.15
CA LEU A 400 -0.24 6.31 23.71
C LEU A 400 -0.37 7.80 23.37
N SER A 401 -1.18 8.53 24.12
CA SER A 401 -1.37 9.98 23.91
C SER A 401 -0.09 10.78 24.21
N GLU A 402 0.67 10.41 25.24
CA GLU A 402 1.97 11.00 25.56
C GLU A 402 2.98 10.79 24.41
N ARG A 403 3.12 9.56 23.91
CA ARG A 403 4.00 9.23 22.77
C ARG A 403 3.62 10.00 21.51
N TYR A 404 2.32 10.14 21.26
CA TYR A 404 1.83 10.93 20.15
C TYR A 404 2.17 12.42 20.30
N ALA A 405 2.04 12.98 21.49
CA ALA A 405 2.39 14.36 21.76
C ALA A 405 3.91 14.61 21.53
N GLU A 406 4.76 13.73 22.02
CA GLU A 406 6.22 13.78 21.78
C GLU A 406 6.55 13.69 20.28
N PHE A 407 5.91 12.78 19.55
CA PHE A 407 6.09 12.64 18.11
C PHE A 407 5.69 13.90 17.34
N VAL A 408 4.58 14.53 17.72
CA VAL A 408 4.10 15.79 17.11
C VAL A 408 5.08 16.93 17.38
N GLU A 409 5.58 17.06 18.61
CA GLU A 409 6.55 18.07 18.98
C GLU A 409 7.86 17.94 18.20
N GLN A 410 8.41 16.73 18.09
CA GLN A 410 9.63 16.44 17.31
C GLN A 410 9.45 16.80 15.83
N ASN A 411 8.29 16.47 15.23
CA ASN A 411 7.99 16.83 13.84
C ASN A 411 7.82 18.34 13.61
N LEU A 412 7.31 19.07 14.59
CA LEU A 412 7.22 20.53 14.50
C LEU A 412 8.59 21.20 14.59
N GLN A 413 9.48 20.67 15.44
CA GLN A 413 10.85 21.17 15.57
C GLN A 413 11.66 20.92 14.31
N SER A 414 11.60 19.73 13.70
CA SER A 414 12.30 19.41 12.45
C SER A 414 11.85 20.31 11.29
N LYS A 415 10.55 20.52 11.11
CA LYS A 415 10.00 21.43 10.09
C LYS A 415 10.35 22.91 10.32
N SER A 416 10.68 23.31 11.53
CA SER A 416 11.13 24.68 11.84
C SER A 416 12.61 24.91 11.52
N LEU A 417 13.42 23.85 11.52
CA LEU A 417 14.85 23.90 11.18
C LEU A 417 15.10 23.84 9.65
N GLU A 418 14.14 23.35 8.88
CA GLU A 418 14.21 23.28 7.41
C GLU A 418 13.67 24.54 6.71
N ARG A 419 13.14 25.52 7.44
CA ARG A 419 12.64 26.81 6.95
C ARG A 419 13.63 27.95 7.23
#